data_8b5f613afffd7058d8394398a99deab6
#
_entry.id   8b5f613afffd7058d8394398a99deab6
#
_cell.length_a   1.000
_cell.length_b   1.000
_cell.length_c   1.000
_cell.angle_alpha   90.00
_cell.angle_beta   90.00
_cell.angle_gamma   90.00
#
_symmetry.space_group_name_H-M   'P 1'
#
loop_
_entity.id
_entity.type
_entity.pdbx_description
1 polymer ?
#
loop_
_entity_poly.entity_id
_entity_poly.type
_entity_poly.pdbx_seq_one_letter_code
_entity_poly.pdbx_strand_id
1 'polypeptide(L)'
;WSYSSNGNALRVGSELIRYAAISRESPYAFQQCERGAFKTQAAAHAEGTAVDYLQQRYLAFYPEPDSPLAAELADRIAKVYNECGLEMIYFDGSEGMRSRYGTDSMRWAIFNRLHGGVTEASEWGHNSWWIHSRLGAWDHPVWAMKQFHDEHVRLAASYRLSNLLEPQLGWWAPRGPSNVARGHFPDEMEYFAAQNLSIDGPMSIQGVHAAARPWNARIEELFTILGWYERFRLARYFDPPTLQQVGTPGRDVRLRPNSAGQWQFTPTHLAKHRVSGLGSGSDQWSSENPFSAQPLRLRLEALYSVAPYD
;
A
#
# COMPACT_ATOMS: atom_id res chain seq x y z
N TRP A 1 -13.94 -4.88 8.88
CA TRP A 1 -14.13 -3.62 8.14
C TRP A 1 -15.48 -3.70 7.43
N SER A 2 -16.52 -3.12 8.01
CA SER A 2 -17.80 -2.96 7.33
C SER A 2 -17.77 -1.60 6.64
N TYR A 3 -17.45 -1.58 5.37
CA TYR A 3 -17.78 -0.42 4.57
C TYR A 3 -19.31 -0.44 4.41
N SER A 4 -19.99 0.52 5.01
CA SER A 4 -21.40 0.74 4.74
C SER A 4 -21.54 1.02 3.24
N SER A 5 -22.18 0.12 2.50
CA SER A 5 -22.58 0.44 1.15
C SER A 5 -23.49 1.69 1.24
N ASN A 6 -23.24 2.70 0.42
CA ASN A 6 -24.09 3.89 0.34
C ASN A 6 -25.47 3.57 -0.27
N GLY A 7 -25.99 2.38 -0.06
CA GLY A 7 -27.22 1.86 -0.59
C GLY A 7 -27.03 1.02 -1.86
N ASN A 8 -28.07 0.30 -2.22
CA ASN A 8 -28.13 -0.46 -3.46
C ASN A 8 -28.50 0.47 -4.62
N ALA A 9 -27.98 0.22 -5.79
CA ALA A 9 -28.23 1.01 -6.97
C ALA A 9 -28.66 0.15 -8.16
N LEU A 10 -29.48 0.73 -9.01
CA LEU A 10 -29.97 0.14 -10.26
C LEU A 10 -29.67 1.08 -11.41
N ARG A 11 -29.52 0.53 -12.61
CA ARG A 11 -29.54 1.27 -13.86
C ARG A 11 -30.79 0.87 -14.64
N VAL A 12 -31.54 1.85 -15.09
CA VAL A 12 -32.72 1.65 -16.00
C VAL A 12 -32.53 2.64 -17.16
N GLY A 13 -32.15 2.15 -18.31
CA GLY A 13 -31.72 3.00 -19.41
C GLY A 13 -30.53 3.87 -19.02
N SER A 14 -30.69 5.19 -19.07
CA SER A 14 -29.64 6.16 -18.63
C SER A 14 -29.82 6.65 -17.20
N GLU A 15 -30.91 6.26 -16.51
CA GLU A 15 -31.18 6.66 -15.13
C GLU A 15 -30.49 5.71 -14.13
N LEU A 16 -29.87 6.27 -13.11
CA LEU A 16 -29.46 5.55 -11.92
C LEU A 16 -30.45 5.79 -10.78
N ILE A 17 -30.85 4.71 -10.13
CA ILE A 17 -31.84 4.72 -9.05
C ILE A 17 -31.21 4.07 -7.82
N ARG A 18 -31.19 4.80 -6.72
CA ARG A 18 -30.80 4.22 -5.42
C ARG A 18 -32.04 3.69 -4.72
N TYR A 19 -31.94 2.53 -4.05
CA TYR A 19 -33.05 1.97 -3.28
C TYR A 19 -32.57 1.48 -1.90
N ALA A 20 -33.46 1.51 -0.92
CA ALA A 20 -33.12 1.07 0.43
C ALA A 20 -33.58 -0.37 0.73
N ALA A 21 -34.64 -0.85 0.10
CA ALA A 21 -35.18 -2.18 0.33
C ALA A 21 -35.83 -2.77 -0.92
N ILE A 22 -36.06 -4.08 -0.90
CA ILE A 22 -36.85 -4.82 -1.88
C ILE A 22 -37.98 -5.50 -1.12
N SER A 23 -39.21 -5.45 -1.67
CA SER A 23 -40.34 -6.19 -1.10
C SER A 23 -40.04 -7.69 -1.08
N ARG A 24 -40.43 -8.37 0.01
CA ARG A 24 -40.26 -9.81 0.13
C ARG A 24 -41.40 -10.64 -0.46
N GLU A 25 -42.49 -9.99 -0.80
CA GLU A 25 -43.70 -10.60 -1.32
C GLU A 25 -44.10 -9.97 -2.66
N SER A 26 -44.80 -10.74 -3.46
CA SER A 26 -45.31 -10.28 -4.75
C SER A 26 -46.47 -9.25 -4.57
N PRO A 27 -46.52 -8.17 -5.38
CA PRO A 27 -45.57 -7.84 -6.44
C PRO A 27 -44.23 -7.36 -5.89
N TYR A 28 -43.13 -7.90 -6.40
CA TYR A 28 -41.79 -7.48 -5.99
C TYR A 28 -41.53 -6.05 -6.45
N ALA A 29 -41.04 -5.24 -5.52
CA ALA A 29 -40.75 -3.82 -5.78
C ALA A 29 -39.53 -3.35 -5.07
N PHE A 30 -38.79 -2.45 -5.71
CA PHE A 30 -37.76 -1.66 -5.04
C PHE A 30 -38.42 -0.55 -4.23
N GLN A 31 -37.99 -0.39 -3.00
CA GLN A 31 -38.64 0.51 -2.03
C GLN A 31 -37.72 1.63 -1.61
N GLN A 32 -38.29 2.78 -1.23
CA GLN A 32 -37.56 3.97 -0.80
C GLN A 32 -36.55 4.39 -1.86
N CYS A 33 -36.99 4.52 -3.11
CA CYS A 33 -36.15 4.84 -4.24
C CYS A 33 -35.85 6.34 -4.32
N GLU A 34 -34.57 6.66 -4.51
CA GLU A 34 -34.09 7.96 -4.96
C GLU A 34 -33.92 7.89 -6.49
N ARG A 35 -34.78 8.59 -7.21
CA ARG A 35 -34.79 8.67 -8.68
C ARG A 35 -33.74 9.67 -9.15
N GLY A 36 -33.16 9.44 -10.32
CA GLY A 36 -32.12 10.34 -10.85
C GLY A 36 -30.88 10.43 -9.99
N ALA A 37 -30.53 9.40 -9.22
CA ALA A 37 -29.37 9.35 -8.36
C ALA A 37 -28.06 9.56 -9.14
N PHE A 38 -26.99 9.93 -8.43
CA PHE A 38 -25.65 10.13 -9.00
C PHE A 38 -25.60 11.15 -10.15
N LYS A 39 -26.43 12.20 -10.07
CA LYS A 39 -26.55 13.28 -11.09
C LYS A 39 -27.10 12.81 -12.45
N THR A 40 -27.80 11.69 -12.51
CA THR A 40 -28.60 11.33 -13.67
C THR A 40 -29.97 12.00 -13.60
N GLN A 41 -30.77 11.91 -14.68
CA GLN A 41 -32.11 12.47 -14.71
C GLN A 41 -33.14 11.36 -14.52
N ALA A 42 -34.10 11.61 -13.65
CA ALA A 42 -35.28 10.73 -13.52
C ALA A 42 -36.10 10.78 -14.80
N ALA A 43 -36.46 9.59 -15.31
CA ALA A 43 -37.21 9.43 -16.55
C ALA A 43 -38.35 8.41 -16.37
N ALA A 44 -39.36 8.47 -17.25
CA ALA A 44 -40.32 7.42 -17.33
C ALA A 44 -39.74 6.21 -18.06
N HIS A 45 -40.02 5.02 -17.55
CA HIS A 45 -39.60 3.76 -18.13
C HIS A 45 -40.83 2.93 -18.51
N ALA A 46 -40.78 2.34 -19.69
CA ALA A 46 -41.86 1.45 -20.14
C ALA A 46 -41.81 0.11 -19.39
N GLU A 47 -42.92 -0.55 -19.26
CA GLU A 47 -43.00 -1.92 -18.80
C GLU A 47 -42.09 -2.83 -19.66
N GLY A 48 -41.34 -3.72 -19.03
CA GLY A 48 -40.36 -4.59 -19.70
C GLY A 48 -39.01 -3.95 -19.95
N THR A 49 -38.77 -2.71 -19.55
CA THR A 49 -37.41 -2.12 -19.61
C THR A 49 -36.47 -2.90 -18.73
N ALA A 50 -35.28 -3.22 -19.27
CA ALA A 50 -34.26 -3.92 -18.53
C ALA A 50 -33.79 -3.11 -17.31
N VAL A 51 -33.59 -3.80 -16.19
CA VAL A 51 -33.08 -3.26 -14.92
C VAL A 51 -31.80 -3.94 -14.59
N ASP A 52 -30.70 -3.19 -14.63
CA ASP A 52 -29.38 -3.69 -14.26
C ASP A 52 -29.09 -3.43 -12.78
N TYR A 53 -28.66 -4.46 -12.07
CA TYR A 53 -28.18 -4.30 -10.70
C TYR A 53 -26.75 -3.77 -10.71
N LEU A 54 -26.49 -2.71 -9.96
CA LEU A 54 -25.16 -2.12 -9.83
C LEU A 54 -24.56 -2.49 -8.47
N GLN A 55 -23.59 -3.40 -8.49
CA GLN A 55 -22.83 -3.71 -7.27
C GLN A 55 -21.95 -2.54 -6.88
N GLN A 56 -22.06 -2.11 -5.62
CA GLN A 56 -21.22 -1.04 -5.07
C GLN A 56 -20.33 -1.56 -3.93
N ARG A 57 -19.03 -1.24 -3.99
CA ARG A 57 -18.05 -1.42 -2.92
C ARG A 57 -17.08 -0.25 -2.93
N TYR A 58 -16.53 0.13 -1.80
CA TYR A 58 -15.55 1.23 -1.68
C TYR A 58 -16.01 2.52 -2.38
N LEU A 59 -17.34 2.79 -2.39
CA LEU A 59 -17.95 3.91 -3.11
C LEU A 59 -17.88 3.81 -4.65
N ALA A 60 -17.42 2.71 -5.20
CA ALA A 60 -17.36 2.45 -6.64
C ALA A 60 -18.39 1.41 -7.08
N PHE A 61 -18.81 1.51 -8.33
CA PHE A 61 -19.64 0.50 -8.97
C PHE A 61 -18.77 -0.54 -9.68
N TYR A 62 -19.15 -1.79 -9.52
CA TYR A 62 -18.49 -2.92 -10.17
C TYR A 62 -19.45 -3.57 -11.16
N PRO A 63 -19.11 -3.64 -12.45
CA PRO A 63 -19.93 -4.31 -13.44
C PRO A 63 -19.87 -5.83 -13.23
N GLU A 64 -20.88 -6.52 -13.68
CA GLU A 64 -20.79 -7.97 -13.85
C GLU A 64 -19.71 -8.29 -14.89
N PRO A 65 -18.79 -9.22 -14.61
CA PRO A 65 -17.80 -9.64 -15.59
C PRO A 65 -18.42 -10.02 -16.94
N ASP A 66 -17.73 -9.70 -18.02
CA ASP A 66 -18.14 -10.01 -19.41
C ASP A 66 -19.48 -9.40 -19.85
N SER A 67 -20.04 -8.49 -19.05
CA SER A 67 -21.25 -7.77 -19.40
C SER A 67 -20.99 -6.63 -20.38
N PRO A 68 -22.01 -6.18 -21.15
CA PRO A 68 -21.91 -4.97 -21.96
C PRO A 68 -21.50 -3.74 -21.15
N LEU A 69 -21.89 -3.65 -19.88
CA LEU A 69 -21.52 -2.56 -18.99
C LEU A 69 -20.02 -2.61 -18.66
N ALA A 70 -19.45 -3.80 -18.46
CA ALA A 70 -18.00 -3.96 -18.25
C ALA A 70 -17.21 -3.49 -19.48
N ALA A 71 -17.65 -3.85 -20.68
CA ALA A 71 -17.05 -3.39 -21.92
C ALA A 71 -17.15 -1.86 -22.07
N GLU A 72 -18.33 -1.28 -21.83
CA GLU A 72 -18.55 0.18 -21.89
C GLU A 72 -17.62 0.92 -20.92
N LEU A 73 -17.47 0.43 -19.70
CA LEU A 73 -16.56 1.04 -18.72
C LEU A 73 -15.11 0.93 -19.14
N ALA A 74 -14.69 -0.22 -19.66
CA ALA A 74 -13.34 -0.40 -20.18
C ALA A 74 -13.05 0.55 -21.36
N ASP A 75 -13.98 0.72 -22.28
CA ASP A 75 -13.88 1.66 -23.40
C ASP A 75 -13.75 3.11 -22.91
N ARG A 76 -14.56 3.51 -21.94
CA ARG A 76 -14.51 4.87 -21.36
C ARG A 76 -13.20 5.16 -20.64
N ILE A 77 -12.72 4.22 -19.84
CA ILE A 77 -11.46 4.36 -19.11
C ILE A 77 -10.31 4.47 -20.10
N ALA A 78 -10.26 3.56 -21.06
CA ALA A 78 -9.19 3.55 -22.08
C ALA A 78 -9.25 4.81 -22.97
N LYS A 79 -10.44 5.31 -23.30
CA LYS A 79 -10.59 6.56 -24.02
C LYS A 79 -9.92 7.71 -23.30
N VAL A 80 -10.22 7.91 -22.00
CA VAL A 80 -9.58 8.97 -21.22
C VAL A 80 -8.07 8.79 -21.16
N TYR A 81 -7.61 7.58 -20.88
CA TYR A 81 -6.19 7.25 -20.83
C TYR A 81 -5.46 7.62 -22.13
N ASN A 82 -5.98 7.14 -23.26
CA ASN A 82 -5.36 7.31 -24.56
C ASN A 82 -5.43 8.77 -25.07
N GLU A 83 -6.57 9.45 -24.90
CA GLU A 83 -6.74 10.83 -25.33
C GLU A 83 -5.92 11.82 -24.48
N CYS A 84 -5.71 11.53 -23.21
CA CYS A 84 -4.86 12.34 -22.33
C CYS A 84 -3.37 12.02 -22.45
N GLY A 85 -2.98 11.00 -23.22
CA GLY A 85 -1.59 10.58 -23.36
C GLY A 85 -0.98 10.10 -22.04
N LEU A 86 -1.76 9.40 -21.21
CA LEU A 86 -1.28 8.86 -19.94
C LEU A 86 -0.33 7.68 -20.20
N GLU A 87 0.68 7.54 -19.35
CA GLU A 87 1.69 6.48 -19.47
C GLU A 87 1.57 5.43 -18.35
N MET A 88 0.69 5.66 -17.37
CA MET A 88 0.43 4.75 -16.27
C MET A 88 -1.03 4.77 -15.88
N ILE A 89 -1.58 3.60 -15.56
CA ILE A 89 -2.87 3.44 -14.88
C ILE A 89 -2.71 2.61 -13.61
N TYR A 90 -3.32 3.06 -12.53
CA TYR A 90 -3.38 2.34 -11.26
C TYR A 90 -4.80 1.85 -10.97
N PHE A 91 -4.94 0.56 -10.77
CA PHE A 91 -6.20 -0.08 -10.44
C PHE A 91 -6.40 -0.15 -8.92
N ASP A 92 -6.90 0.93 -8.34
CA ASP A 92 -7.20 1.00 -6.91
C ASP A 92 -8.56 0.38 -6.60
N GLY A 93 -8.61 -0.45 -5.56
CA GLY A 93 -9.85 -1.08 -5.09
C GLY A 93 -10.46 -2.10 -6.07
N SER A 94 -9.81 -2.42 -7.17
CA SER A 94 -10.32 -3.41 -8.15
C SER A 94 -10.50 -4.80 -7.56
N GLU A 95 -9.79 -5.12 -6.50
CA GLU A 95 -9.96 -6.32 -5.66
C GLU A 95 -11.32 -6.40 -4.96
N GLY A 96 -12.08 -5.31 -4.96
CA GLY A 96 -13.45 -5.28 -4.43
C GLY A 96 -14.47 -6.10 -5.22
N MET A 97 -14.16 -6.55 -6.43
CA MET A 97 -15.04 -7.42 -7.21
C MET A 97 -15.26 -8.77 -6.52
N ARG A 98 -16.44 -9.37 -6.75
CA ARG A 98 -16.85 -10.60 -6.04
C ARG A 98 -15.97 -11.80 -6.29
N SER A 99 -15.29 -11.84 -7.43
CA SER A 99 -14.46 -12.95 -7.82
C SER A 99 -13.14 -12.45 -8.37
N ARG A 100 -12.12 -13.28 -8.23
CA ARG A 100 -10.83 -13.06 -8.87
C ARG A 100 -10.95 -12.98 -10.38
N TYR A 101 -11.79 -13.81 -10.98
CA TYR A 101 -12.10 -13.75 -12.39
C TYR A 101 -12.65 -12.37 -12.81
N GLY A 102 -13.59 -11.82 -12.06
CA GLY A 102 -14.14 -10.50 -12.35
C GLY A 102 -13.08 -9.39 -12.27
N THR A 103 -12.21 -9.45 -11.25
CA THR A 103 -11.08 -8.51 -11.12
C THR A 103 -10.14 -8.60 -12.34
N ASP A 104 -9.70 -9.80 -12.69
CA ASP A 104 -8.74 -9.99 -13.76
C ASP A 104 -9.35 -9.70 -15.13
N SER A 105 -10.59 -10.10 -15.37
CA SER A 105 -11.34 -9.85 -16.60
C SER A 105 -11.54 -8.33 -16.85
N MET A 106 -11.88 -7.57 -15.83
CA MET A 106 -12.04 -6.12 -15.95
C MET A 106 -10.70 -5.40 -16.19
N ARG A 107 -9.65 -5.78 -15.45
CA ARG A 107 -8.30 -5.25 -15.67
C ARG A 107 -7.82 -5.56 -17.08
N TRP A 108 -8.01 -6.79 -17.54
CA TRP A 108 -7.66 -7.23 -18.88
C TRP A 108 -8.45 -6.49 -19.96
N ALA A 109 -9.75 -6.31 -19.78
CA ALA A 109 -10.58 -5.55 -20.70
C ALA A 109 -10.07 -4.10 -20.88
N ILE A 110 -9.63 -3.46 -19.81
CA ILE A 110 -9.03 -2.12 -19.87
C ILE A 110 -7.68 -2.18 -20.55
N PHE A 111 -6.78 -3.04 -20.07
CA PHE A 111 -5.41 -3.16 -20.59
C PHE A 111 -5.34 -3.33 -22.11
N ASN A 112 -6.18 -4.21 -22.66
CA ASN A 112 -6.22 -4.46 -24.09
C ASN A 112 -6.65 -3.26 -24.96
N ARG A 113 -7.14 -2.20 -24.33
CA ARG A 113 -7.60 -0.97 -24.97
C ARG A 113 -6.64 0.20 -24.82
N LEU A 114 -5.62 0.03 -24.00
CA LEU A 114 -4.61 1.06 -23.78
C LEU A 114 -3.58 1.05 -24.92
N HIS A 115 -3.10 2.23 -25.30
CA HIS A 115 -2.05 2.39 -26.32
C HIS A 115 -0.64 2.15 -25.78
N GLY A 116 -0.49 1.44 -24.69
CA GLY A 116 0.76 1.15 -24.00
C GLY A 116 0.79 1.73 -22.60
N GLY A 117 1.97 1.75 -21.98
CA GLY A 117 2.16 2.26 -20.64
C GLY A 117 2.23 1.16 -19.56
N VAL A 118 2.34 1.58 -18.32
CA VAL A 118 2.45 0.71 -17.14
C VAL A 118 1.10 0.53 -16.48
N THR A 119 0.74 -0.70 -16.18
CA THR A 119 -0.43 -1.02 -15.37
C THR A 119 0.01 -1.50 -13.99
N GLU A 120 -0.53 -0.88 -12.94
CA GLU A 120 -0.28 -1.23 -11.55
C GLU A 120 -1.60 -1.49 -10.82
N ALA A 121 -1.59 -2.32 -9.80
CA ALA A 121 -2.77 -2.63 -9.00
C ALA A 121 -2.49 -2.61 -7.49
N SER A 122 -3.53 -2.33 -6.71
CA SER A 122 -3.53 -2.34 -5.24
C SER A 122 -3.32 -3.73 -4.64
N GLU A 123 -3.59 -4.76 -5.42
CA GLU A 123 -3.49 -6.16 -5.04
C GLU A 123 -2.57 -6.89 -6.01
N TRP A 124 -1.90 -7.89 -5.50
CA TRP A 124 -1.15 -8.83 -6.29
C TRP A 124 -2.10 -9.58 -7.26
N GLY A 125 -1.85 -9.38 -8.51
CA GLY A 125 -2.57 -10.11 -9.57
C GLY A 125 -1.98 -11.49 -9.75
N HIS A 126 -2.45 -12.49 -9.01
CA HIS A 126 -1.93 -13.86 -9.09
C HIS A 126 -1.93 -14.46 -10.50
N ASN A 127 -2.81 -13.98 -11.36
CA ASN A 127 -2.92 -14.44 -12.74
C ASN A 127 -2.64 -13.32 -13.74
N SER A 128 -2.23 -12.16 -13.26
CA SER A 128 -2.02 -10.95 -14.07
C SER A 128 -0.54 -10.59 -14.10
N TRP A 129 0.28 -11.48 -14.67
CA TRP A 129 1.72 -11.34 -14.79
C TRP A 129 2.15 -10.06 -15.55
N TRP A 130 1.24 -9.40 -16.21
CA TRP A 130 1.39 -8.16 -16.95
C TRP A 130 1.12 -6.90 -16.10
N ILE A 131 0.64 -7.06 -14.87
CA ILE A 131 0.40 -5.96 -13.92
C ILE A 131 1.59 -5.85 -12.97
N HIS A 132 2.06 -4.62 -12.75
CA HIS A 132 3.02 -4.33 -11.69
C HIS A 132 2.32 -4.41 -10.34
N SER A 133 2.50 -5.51 -9.65
CA SER A 133 1.80 -5.78 -8.40
C SER A 133 2.44 -5.04 -7.23
N ARG A 134 1.62 -4.42 -6.42
CA ARG A 134 2.00 -3.82 -5.17
C ARG A 134 1.71 -4.79 -4.03
N LEU A 135 2.75 -5.24 -3.33
CA LEU A 135 2.63 -6.21 -2.24
C LEU A 135 2.54 -5.57 -0.87
N GLY A 136 3.20 -4.44 -0.66
CA GLY A 136 3.18 -3.73 0.60
C GLY A 136 1.85 -3.01 0.81
N ALA A 137 1.45 -2.91 2.04
CA ALA A 137 0.30 -2.10 2.42
C ALA A 137 0.74 -0.70 2.82
N TRP A 138 0.00 0.28 2.36
CA TRP A 138 0.14 1.68 2.76
C TRP A 138 -0.29 1.92 4.21
N ASP A 139 -1.02 1.01 4.78
CA ASP A 139 -1.58 1.03 6.14
C ASP A 139 -0.82 0.14 7.13
N HIS A 140 0.45 -0.19 6.82
CA HIS A 140 1.29 -0.98 7.72
C HIS A 140 1.37 -0.36 9.13
N PRO A 141 1.31 -1.19 10.18
CA PRO A 141 1.33 -0.71 11.55
C PRO A 141 2.73 -0.23 11.96
N VAL A 142 2.81 0.86 12.72
CA VAL A 142 4.09 1.33 13.28
C VAL A 142 4.62 0.42 14.39
N TRP A 143 3.76 -0.37 15.03
CA TRP A 143 4.10 -1.24 16.18
C TRP A 143 4.67 -2.60 15.79
N ALA A 144 4.38 -3.10 14.59
CA ALA A 144 4.87 -4.41 14.14
C ALA A 144 5.61 -4.30 12.79
N MET A 145 6.23 -3.15 12.52
CA MET A 145 6.75 -2.80 11.21
C MET A 145 7.78 -3.80 10.69
N LYS A 146 8.74 -4.23 11.50
CA LYS A 146 9.77 -5.18 11.07
C LYS A 146 9.17 -6.52 10.63
N GLN A 147 8.31 -7.11 11.45
CA GLN A 147 7.65 -8.36 11.12
C GLN A 147 6.77 -8.24 9.88
N PHE A 148 6.07 -7.13 9.75
CA PHE A 148 5.27 -6.83 8.57
C PHE A 148 6.12 -6.76 7.30
N HIS A 149 7.27 -6.10 7.35
CA HIS A 149 8.20 -6.02 6.23
C HIS A 149 8.83 -7.38 5.90
N ASP A 150 9.25 -8.15 6.89
CA ASP A 150 9.81 -9.48 6.68
C ASP A 150 8.86 -10.36 5.87
N GLU A 151 7.57 -10.34 6.22
CA GLU A 151 6.57 -11.11 5.51
C GLU A 151 6.36 -10.60 4.07
N HIS A 152 6.28 -9.30 3.86
CA HIS A 152 6.10 -8.72 2.53
C HIS A 152 7.32 -8.93 1.62
N VAL A 153 8.53 -8.82 2.16
CA VAL A 153 9.77 -9.11 1.43
C VAL A 153 9.83 -10.58 1.02
N ARG A 154 9.44 -11.49 1.92
CA ARG A 154 9.34 -12.92 1.60
C ARG A 154 8.34 -13.19 0.48
N LEU A 155 7.19 -12.56 0.51
CA LEU A 155 6.18 -12.66 -0.54
C LEU A 155 6.69 -12.07 -1.86
N ALA A 156 7.32 -10.89 -1.83
CA ALA A 156 7.87 -10.24 -3.01
C ALA A 156 8.90 -11.14 -3.70
N ALA A 157 9.80 -11.75 -2.95
CA ALA A 157 10.78 -12.70 -3.49
C ALA A 157 10.11 -13.91 -4.16
N SER A 158 9.02 -14.41 -3.59
CA SER A 158 8.23 -15.50 -4.18
C SER A 158 7.55 -15.09 -5.48
N TYR A 159 6.97 -13.89 -5.52
CA TYR A 159 6.24 -13.42 -6.71
C TYR A 159 7.14 -13.06 -7.88
N ARG A 160 8.39 -12.73 -7.66
CA ARG A 160 9.38 -12.56 -8.72
C ARG A 160 9.49 -13.75 -9.68
N LEU A 161 9.22 -14.94 -9.18
CA LEU A 161 9.29 -16.16 -9.96
C LEU A 161 8.07 -16.36 -10.88
N SER A 162 6.98 -15.66 -10.63
CA SER A 162 5.71 -15.85 -11.33
C SER A 162 5.23 -14.63 -12.12
N ASN A 163 5.81 -13.47 -11.92
CA ASN A 163 5.42 -12.23 -12.59
C ASN A 163 6.47 -11.79 -13.63
N LEU A 164 6.00 -11.22 -14.72
CA LEU A 164 6.86 -10.62 -15.74
C LEU A 164 7.50 -9.33 -15.22
N LEU A 165 6.73 -8.54 -14.49
CA LEU A 165 7.19 -7.32 -13.84
C LEU A 165 7.53 -7.60 -12.39
N GLU A 166 8.60 -6.99 -11.90
CA GLU A 166 8.99 -7.14 -10.50
C GLU A 166 7.94 -6.54 -9.57
N PRO A 167 7.43 -7.31 -8.59
CA PRO A 167 6.50 -6.77 -7.62
C PRO A 167 7.21 -5.75 -6.74
N GLN A 168 6.62 -4.57 -6.60
CA GLN A 168 7.11 -3.56 -5.68
C GLN A 168 6.61 -3.83 -4.25
N LEU A 169 7.38 -3.37 -3.27
CA LEU A 169 7.00 -3.53 -1.86
C LEU A 169 5.73 -2.73 -1.49
N GLY A 170 5.38 -1.75 -2.26
CA GLY A 170 4.12 -1.01 -2.12
C GLY A 170 4.30 0.42 -1.64
N TRP A 171 3.19 1.04 -1.33
CA TRP A 171 3.14 2.41 -0.88
C TRP A 171 3.51 2.51 0.59
N TRP A 172 4.71 2.90 0.84
CA TRP A 172 5.18 3.07 2.20
C TRP A 172 5.18 4.55 2.60
N ALA A 173 4.64 4.87 3.77
CA ALA A 173 4.56 6.24 4.26
C ALA A 173 5.55 6.45 5.42
N PRO A 174 6.52 7.35 5.29
CA PRO A 174 7.40 7.73 6.39
C PRO A 174 6.63 8.62 7.39
N ARG A 175 5.84 8.00 8.26
CA ARG A 175 4.93 8.70 9.17
C ARG A 175 5.68 9.49 10.23
N GLY A 176 5.24 10.73 10.47
CA GLY A 176 5.61 11.52 11.63
C GLY A 176 4.85 11.11 12.89
N PRO A 177 5.21 11.65 14.04
CA PRO A 177 4.48 11.43 15.28
C PRO A 177 3.06 12.03 15.21
N SER A 178 2.12 11.38 15.88
CA SER A 178 0.74 11.85 16.03
C SER A 178 0.26 11.62 17.46
N ASN A 179 -0.97 11.99 17.75
CA ASN A 179 -1.59 11.75 19.06
C ASN A 179 -1.79 10.25 19.38
N VAL A 180 -1.67 9.37 18.39
CA VAL A 180 -1.89 7.93 18.53
C VAL A 180 -0.69 7.07 18.12
N ALA A 181 0.37 7.69 17.56
CA ALA A 181 1.52 6.95 17.06
C ALA A 181 2.82 7.78 17.16
N ARG A 182 3.90 7.10 17.49
CA ARG A 182 5.24 7.72 17.66
C ARG A 182 5.94 8.11 16.34
N GLY A 183 5.40 7.71 15.21
CA GLY A 183 6.04 7.87 13.92
C GLY A 183 7.20 6.87 13.70
N HIS A 184 7.89 7.02 12.58
CA HIS A 184 9.03 6.18 12.21
C HIS A 184 10.35 6.76 12.69
N PHE A 185 11.30 5.89 12.99
CA PHE A 185 12.64 6.23 13.39
C PHE A 185 13.67 5.79 12.34
N PRO A 186 14.87 6.40 12.35
CA PRO A 186 15.91 6.08 11.39
C PRO A 186 16.36 4.61 11.39
N ASP A 187 16.35 3.94 12.54
CA ASP A 187 16.68 2.52 12.63
C ASP A 187 15.63 1.63 11.93
N GLU A 188 14.36 2.00 12.01
CA GLU A 188 13.27 1.31 11.32
C GLU A 188 13.36 1.52 9.81
N MET A 189 13.80 2.71 9.39
CA MET A 189 14.05 3.01 8.00
C MET A 189 15.25 2.21 7.45
N GLU A 190 16.33 2.12 8.20
CA GLU A 190 17.49 1.30 7.83
C GLU A 190 17.09 -0.17 7.66
N TYR A 191 16.28 -0.69 8.59
CA TYR A 191 15.75 -2.05 8.50
C TYR A 191 14.94 -2.28 7.25
N PHE A 192 13.92 -1.44 7.01
CA PHE A 192 13.07 -1.49 5.84
C PHE A 192 13.88 -1.44 4.54
N ALA A 193 14.78 -0.47 4.43
CA ALA A 193 15.56 -0.25 3.22
C ALA A 193 16.56 -1.40 2.98
N ALA A 194 17.14 -1.97 4.04
CA ALA A 194 18.04 -3.11 3.93
C ALA A 194 17.33 -4.37 3.44
N GLN A 195 16.15 -4.66 4.00
CA GLN A 195 15.31 -5.78 3.55
C GLN A 195 14.92 -5.60 2.08
N ASN A 196 14.49 -4.40 1.69
CA ASN A 196 14.08 -4.13 0.32
C ASN A 196 15.27 -4.20 -0.67
N LEU A 197 16.43 -3.67 -0.29
CA LEU A 197 17.66 -3.78 -1.06
C LEU A 197 18.05 -5.24 -1.31
N SER A 198 17.88 -6.11 -0.30
CA SER A 198 18.30 -7.52 -0.38
C SER A 198 17.60 -8.32 -1.47
N ILE A 199 16.41 -7.89 -1.83
CA ILE A 199 15.59 -8.54 -2.88
C ILE A 199 15.56 -7.72 -4.18
N ASP A 200 16.36 -6.65 -4.29
CA ASP A 200 16.30 -5.69 -5.41
C ASP A 200 14.86 -5.17 -5.64
N GLY A 201 14.13 -4.93 -4.56
CA GLY A 201 12.71 -4.57 -4.60
C GLY A 201 12.52 -3.07 -4.87
N PRO A 202 11.83 -2.67 -5.95
CA PRO A 202 11.36 -1.30 -6.09
C PRO A 202 10.33 -0.95 -5.01
N MET A 203 10.21 0.33 -4.68
CA MET A 203 9.26 0.81 -3.70
C MET A 203 8.54 2.07 -4.18
N SER A 204 7.32 2.26 -3.70
CA SER A 204 6.58 3.52 -3.85
C SER A 204 6.44 4.20 -2.50
N ILE A 205 6.64 5.50 -2.47
CA ILE A 205 6.52 6.31 -1.25
C ILE A 205 5.28 7.17 -1.36
N GLN A 206 4.43 7.12 -0.34
CA GLN A 206 3.22 7.95 -0.25
C GLN A 206 3.28 8.94 0.92
N GLY A 207 2.33 9.87 0.95
CA GLY A 207 2.19 10.84 2.03
C GLY A 207 3.29 11.89 2.06
N VAL A 208 3.98 12.09 0.94
CA VAL A 208 5.07 13.05 0.82
C VAL A 208 4.57 14.30 0.11
N HIS A 209 4.66 15.42 0.78
CA HIS A 209 4.34 16.72 0.21
C HIS A 209 5.23 17.81 0.84
N ALA A 210 5.35 18.95 0.18
CA ALA A 210 6.24 20.03 0.62
C ALA A 210 5.97 20.49 2.07
N ALA A 211 4.74 20.39 2.54
CA ALA A 211 4.33 20.73 3.90
C ALA A 211 4.52 19.58 4.91
N ALA A 212 5.20 18.50 4.57
CA ALA A 212 5.42 17.37 5.51
C ALA A 212 6.40 17.71 6.64
N ARG A 213 7.34 18.63 6.41
CA ARG A 213 8.37 19.02 7.40
C ARG A 213 7.83 19.44 8.77
N PRO A 214 6.79 20.27 8.88
CA PRO A 214 6.24 20.64 10.17
C PRO A 214 5.66 19.48 10.96
N TRP A 215 5.19 18.43 10.27
CA TRP A 215 4.53 17.27 10.86
C TRP A 215 5.48 16.12 11.14
N ASN A 216 6.63 16.08 10.47
CA ASN A 216 7.62 15.05 10.62
C ASN A 216 9.04 15.63 10.55
N ALA A 217 9.55 16.01 11.70
CA ALA A 217 10.88 16.63 11.82
C ALA A 217 12.03 15.68 11.35
N ARG A 218 11.76 14.37 11.23
CA ARG A 218 12.75 13.38 10.76
C ARG A 218 12.67 13.12 9.26
N ILE A 219 11.73 13.72 8.56
CA ILE A 219 11.44 13.35 7.17
C ILE A 219 12.67 13.40 6.27
N GLU A 220 13.52 14.41 6.44
CA GLU A 220 14.76 14.55 5.66
C GLU A 220 15.79 13.45 5.96
N GLU A 221 15.95 13.09 7.23
CA GLU A 221 16.81 11.98 7.63
C GLU A 221 16.32 10.66 7.06
N LEU A 222 15.01 10.41 7.15
CA LEU A 222 14.40 9.19 6.63
C LEU A 222 14.59 9.08 5.10
N PHE A 223 14.37 10.16 4.37
CA PHE A 223 14.60 10.19 2.93
C PHE A 223 16.07 10.11 2.53
N THR A 224 16.95 10.70 3.32
CA THR A 224 18.39 10.57 3.10
C THR A 224 18.82 9.11 3.19
N ILE A 225 18.34 8.40 4.20
CA ILE A 225 18.58 6.97 4.35
C ILE A 225 18.04 6.20 3.14
N LEU A 226 16.76 6.37 2.80
CA LEU A 226 16.15 5.71 1.63
C LEU A 226 16.95 5.98 0.35
N GLY A 227 17.35 7.23 0.13
CA GLY A 227 18.13 7.64 -1.04
C GLY A 227 19.49 6.93 -1.15
N TRP A 228 20.17 6.66 0.00
CA TRP A 228 21.40 5.87 -0.03
C TRP A 228 21.13 4.43 -0.49
N TYR A 229 20.15 3.78 0.10
CA TYR A 229 19.83 2.40 -0.23
C TYR A 229 19.37 2.24 -1.67
N GLU A 230 18.49 3.12 -2.14
CA GLU A 230 18.00 3.08 -3.52
C GLU A 230 19.12 3.33 -4.54
N ARG A 231 20.02 4.29 -4.26
CA ARG A 231 21.19 4.52 -5.11
C ARG A 231 22.06 3.27 -5.24
N PHE A 232 22.30 2.54 -4.12
CA PHE A 232 23.10 1.32 -4.15
C PHE A 232 22.37 0.14 -4.75
N ARG A 233 21.05 0.08 -4.62
CA ARG A 233 20.22 -0.89 -5.32
C ARG A 233 20.34 -0.74 -6.84
N LEU A 234 20.12 0.46 -7.34
CA LEU A 234 20.21 0.77 -8.78
C LEU A 234 21.63 0.57 -9.34
N ALA A 235 22.66 0.88 -8.53
CA ALA A 235 24.06 0.68 -8.91
C ALA A 235 24.52 -0.79 -8.77
N ARG A 236 23.72 -1.68 -8.19
CA ARG A 236 24.12 -3.05 -7.86
C ARG A 236 25.46 -3.11 -7.10
N TYR A 237 25.61 -2.20 -6.16
CA TYR A 237 26.88 -1.96 -5.48
C TYR A 237 27.35 -3.12 -4.60
N PHE A 238 26.43 -3.82 -3.94
CA PHE A 238 26.73 -4.91 -3.00
C PHE A 238 26.64 -6.28 -3.68
N ASP A 239 27.50 -7.18 -3.28
CA ASP A 239 27.53 -8.54 -3.76
C ASP A 239 26.37 -9.39 -3.18
N PRO A 240 25.98 -10.51 -3.84
CA PRO A 240 24.92 -11.36 -3.38
C PRO A 240 25.07 -11.92 -1.96
N PRO A 241 26.28 -12.34 -1.48
CA PRO A 241 26.46 -12.76 -0.11
C PRO A 241 26.15 -11.66 0.91
N THR A 242 26.59 -10.42 0.64
CA THR A 242 26.27 -9.27 1.49
C THR A 242 24.77 -9.00 1.51
N LEU A 243 24.11 -9.02 0.36
CA LEU A 243 22.64 -8.83 0.25
C LEU A 243 21.89 -9.91 1.01
N GLN A 244 22.28 -11.16 0.90
CA GLN A 244 21.70 -12.26 1.66
C GLN A 244 21.81 -12.07 3.17
N GLN A 245 22.96 -11.60 3.63
CA GLN A 245 23.18 -11.34 5.06
C GLN A 245 22.29 -10.21 5.57
N VAL A 246 22.18 -9.09 4.86
CA VAL A 246 21.37 -7.94 5.30
C VAL A 246 19.88 -8.19 5.18
N GLY A 247 19.46 -9.07 4.27
CA GLY A 247 18.07 -9.50 4.10
C GLY A 247 17.63 -10.57 5.11
N THR A 248 18.47 -10.97 6.06
CA THR A 248 18.06 -11.93 7.09
C THR A 248 17.03 -11.28 8.03
N PRO A 249 15.82 -11.86 8.17
CA PRO A 249 14.80 -11.33 9.06
C PRO A 249 15.31 -11.12 10.49
N GLY A 250 14.92 -9.99 11.08
CA GLY A 250 15.35 -9.61 12.43
C GLY A 250 16.76 -9.07 12.54
N ARG A 251 17.52 -9.01 11.46
CA ARG A 251 18.88 -8.46 11.47
C ARG A 251 18.89 -6.95 11.26
N ASP A 252 19.28 -6.23 12.28
CA ASP A 252 19.45 -4.78 12.20
C ASP A 252 20.85 -4.43 11.70
N VAL A 253 20.91 -3.51 10.73
CA VAL A 253 22.16 -3.02 10.14
C VAL A 253 22.12 -1.51 9.95
N ARG A 254 23.30 -0.91 9.82
CA ARG A 254 23.47 0.48 9.41
C ARG A 254 24.34 0.54 8.17
N LEU A 255 23.95 1.35 7.21
CA LEU A 255 24.74 1.61 6.01
C LEU A 255 25.52 2.90 6.18
N ARG A 256 26.85 2.81 6.26
CA ARG A 256 27.74 3.96 6.43
C ARG A 256 29.04 3.75 5.67
N PRO A 257 29.74 4.83 5.28
CA PRO A 257 31.10 4.71 4.77
C PRO A 257 32.07 4.32 5.89
N ASN A 258 33.04 3.49 5.57
CA ASN A 258 34.18 3.22 6.42
C ASN A 258 35.22 4.38 6.35
N SER A 259 36.35 4.26 7.04
CA SER A 259 37.41 5.26 7.05
C SER A 259 38.04 5.51 5.66
N ALA A 260 37.94 4.56 4.75
CA ALA A 260 38.39 4.69 3.36
C ALA A 260 37.30 5.24 2.40
N GLY A 261 36.13 5.62 2.92
CA GLY A 261 35.02 6.13 2.15
C GLY A 261 34.18 5.06 1.44
N GLN A 262 34.47 3.78 1.65
CA GLN A 262 33.70 2.69 1.05
C GLN A 262 32.46 2.41 1.91
N TRP A 263 31.32 2.29 1.26
CA TRP A 263 30.06 2.00 1.93
C TRP A 263 29.96 0.53 2.33
N GLN A 264 29.56 0.31 3.58
CA GLN A 264 29.45 -1.02 4.17
C GLN A 264 28.30 -1.08 5.16
N PHE A 265 27.83 -2.30 5.42
CA PHE A 265 26.86 -2.57 6.48
C PHE A 265 27.59 -2.87 7.80
N THR A 266 27.14 -2.22 8.85
CA THR A 266 27.55 -2.51 10.21
C THR A 266 26.36 -3.12 10.94
N PRO A 267 26.47 -4.36 11.48
CA PRO A 267 25.40 -4.95 12.27
C PRO A 267 25.19 -4.15 13.56
N THR A 268 23.93 -4.01 13.95
CA THR A 268 23.55 -3.28 15.16
C THR A 268 22.74 -4.17 16.09
N HIS A 269 22.93 -3.97 17.40
CA HIS A 269 22.12 -4.61 18.42
C HIS A 269 21.16 -3.59 19.05
N LEU A 270 19.86 -3.89 19.04
CA LEU A 270 18.85 -3.04 19.64
C LEU A 270 18.41 -3.63 20.99
N ALA A 271 18.88 -3.04 22.08
CA ALA A 271 18.37 -3.32 23.41
C ALA A 271 17.41 -2.22 23.83
N LYS A 272 16.29 -2.60 24.43
CA LYS A 272 15.31 -1.66 24.98
C LYS A 272 15.49 -1.56 26.49
N HIS A 273 15.46 -0.33 27.00
CA HIS A 273 15.48 -0.06 28.42
C HIS A 273 14.42 1.00 28.77
N ARG A 274 13.64 0.77 29.81
CA ARG A 274 12.62 1.74 30.26
C ARG A 274 13.15 2.50 31.47
N VAL A 275 13.19 3.81 31.36
CA VAL A 275 13.46 4.72 32.47
C VAL A 275 12.15 5.10 33.12
N SER A 276 11.92 4.71 34.35
CA SER A 276 10.69 4.99 35.12
C SER A 276 10.75 6.31 35.89
N GLY A 277 11.94 6.89 36.04
CA GLY A 277 12.15 8.19 36.66
C GLY A 277 13.64 8.48 36.84
N LEU A 278 13.99 9.76 36.77
CA LEU A 278 15.37 10.19 37.03
C LEU A 278 15.71 10.02 38.50
N GLY A 279 16.88 9.47 38.78
CA GLY A 279 17.32 9.17 40.16
C GLY A 279 16.68 7.94 40.80
N SER A 280 15.84 7.19 40.06
CA SER A 280 15.22 5.94 40.53
C SER A 280 16.13 4.72 40.43
N GLY A 281 17.34 4.88 39.85
CA GLY A 281 18.22 3.77 39.48
C GLY A 281 17.89 3.14 38.14
N SER A 282 16.69 3.35 37.59
CA SER A 282 16.32 2.90 36.25
C SER A 282 16.91 3.79 35.14
N ASP A 283 17.47 4.93 35.50
CA ASP A 283 18.18 5.86 34.61
C ASP A 283 19.66 5.49 34.38
N GLN A 284 20.09 4.39 35.01
CA GLN A 284 21.45 3.82 34.81
C GLN A 284 21.32 2.37 34.34
N TRP A 285 21.86 2.07 33.17
CA TRP A 285 21.86 0.71 32.65
C TRP A 285 23.09 0.46 31.78
N SER A 286 23.38 -0.80 31.51
CA SER A 286 24.37 -1.24 30.55
C SER A 286 23.76 -2.06 29.45
N SER A 287 24.34 -2.00 28.28
CA SER A 287 23.96 -2.83 27.15
C SER A 287 25.27 -3.41 26.54
N GLU A 288 25.23 -4.69 26.26
CA GLU A 288 26.35 -5.36 25.61
C GLU A 288 26.33 -5.05 24.10
N ASN A 289 27.53 -4.89 23.55
CA ASN A 289 27.72 -4.87 22.11
C ASN A 289 28.29 -6.22 21.65
N PRO A 290 27.48 -7.12 21.04
CA PRO A 290 27.95 -8.43 20.58
C PRO A 290 28.82 -8.38 19.32
N PHE A 291 29.02 -7.18 18.77
CA PHE A 291 29.75 -6.95 17.52
C PHE A 291 31.10 -6.24 17.79
N SER A 292 31.84 -5.96 16.72
CA SER A 292 33.05 -5.14 16.79
C SER A 292 32.74 -3.75 17.36
N ALA A 293 33.76 -3.07 17.86
CA ALA A 293 33.63 -1.71 18.41
C ALA A 293 32.99 -0.76 17.39
N GLN A 294 31.96 -0.06 17.82
CA GLN A 294 31.21 0.87 17.00
C GLN A 294 30.59 2.00 17.84
N PRO A 295 30.28 3.16 17.26
CA PRO A 295 29.62 4.24 17.99
C PRO A 295 28.30 3.82 18.59
N LEU A 296 28.09 4.15 19.87
CA LEU A 296 26.77 4.00 20.49
C LEU A 296 25.76 4.91 19.82
N ARG A 297 24.58 4.36 19.52
CA ARG A 297 23.44 5.12 19.07
C ARG A 297 22.29 4.93 20.05
N LEU A 298 21.74 6.03 20.52
CA LEU A 298 20.57 6.03 21.38
C LEU A 298 19.34 6.49 20.61
N ARG A 299 18.26 5.79 20.83
CA ARG A 299 16.92 6.22 20.47
C ARG A 299 16.17 6.54 21.76
N LEU A 300 15.75 7.77 21.91
CA LEU A 300 15.01 8.25 23.06
C LEU A 300 13.56 8.43 22.68
N GLU A 301 12.68 7.80 23.43
CA GLU A 301 11.22 7.92 23.24
C GLU A 301 10.60 8.38 24.54
N ALA A 302 9.81 9.45 24.48
CA ALA A 302 8.95 9.84 25.58
C ALA A 302 7.77 8.89 25.62
N LEU A 303 7.63 8.14 26.70
CA LEU A 303 6.49 7.28 26.96
C LEU A 303 5.46 8.10 27.74
N TYR A 304 4.48 8.64 27.04
CA TYR A 304 3.30 9.16 27.73
C TYR A 304 2.08 8.46 27.13
N SER A 305 1.22 8.01 28.01
CA SER A 305 -0.06 7.45 27.66
C SER A 305 -1.10 8.12 28.50
N VAL A 306 -2.13 8.62 27.88
CA VAL A 306 -3.35 9.10 28.59
C VAL A 306 -4.24 7.93 29.01
N ALA A 307 -3.93 6.72 28.53
CA ALA A 307 -4.52 5.49 28.98
C ALA A 307 -3.43 4.63 29.64
N PRO A 308 -3.73 3.93 30.73
CA PRO A 308 -2.79 2.98 31.31
C PRO A 308 -2.66 1.79 30.33
N TYR A 309 -1.68 1.84 29.46
CA TYR A 309 -1.23 0.66 28.75
C TYR A 309 -0.14 0.02 29.58
N ASP A 310 -0.51 -0.96 30.35
CA ASP A 310 0.39 -1.85 31.01
C ASP A 310 0.95 -2.92 30.06
#